data_adcda393fa162df94b0f4b502802c21e
#
_entry.id   adcda393fa162df94b0f4b502802c21e
#
_cell.length_a   1.000
_cell.length_b   1.000
_cell.length_c   1.000
_cell.angle_alpha   90.00
_cell.angle_beta   90.00
_cell.angle_gamma   90.00
#
_symmetry.space_group_name_H-M   'P 1'
#
loop_
_entity.id
_entity.type
_entity.pdbx_description
1 polymer ?
#
loop_
_entity_poly.entity_id
_entity_poly.type
_entity_poly.pdbx_seq_one_letter_code
_entity_poly.pdbx_strand_id
1 'polypeptide(L)'
;MNKEYVYSDLFKLLPQSSKVSKFELVPDGKTPAYSSDTRNNGCVGFADKEPLFKITEEVPVYLVFGDHTRTMNIVHEDFCVMDNVKVLVPLVMMSDEVLLYITTCWKKAIPNLGYARHWSVAKTARFELPVVESSNPDHEYTVDDINYEYMQERIAELEQERIAELDAYLAASGLDDYELTDDDKEILSLSLQNPHLTKQALRKLISEMGR
;
A
#
# COMPACT_ATOMS: atom_id res chain seq x y z
N MET A 1 -20.06 -13.32 10.63
CA MET A 1 -19.25 -13.86 11.76
C MET A 1 -17.76 -13.67 11.45
N ASN A 2 -16.87 -13.48 12.46
CA ASN A 2 -15.43 -13.36 12.23
C ASN A 2 -14.68 -14.58 12.78
N LYS A 3 -13.52 -14.87 12.16
CA LYS A 3 -12.57 -15.91 12.62
C LYS A 3 -11.16 -15.35 12.67
N GLU A 4 -10.33 -15.93 13.54
CA GLU A 4 -8.93 -15.53 13.72
C GLU A 4 -8.00 -16.21 12.72
N TYR A 5 -7.08 -15.39 12.15
CA TYR A 5 -6.03 -15.82 11.24
C TYR A 5 -4.68 -15.23 11.68
N VAL A 6 -3.60 -15.77 11.14
CA VAL A 6 -2.26 -15.21 11.20
C VAL A 6 -1.78 -14.89 9.79
N TYR A 7 -0.78 -14.04 9.66
CA TYR A 7 -0.32 -13.61 8.33
C TYR A 7 0.07 -14.79 7.41
N SER A 8 0.65 -15.85 7.97
CA SER A 8 1.12 -17.01 7.19
C SER A 8 0.00 -17.87 6.59
N ASP A 9 -1.23 -17.67 7.03
CA ASP A 9 -2.40 -18.33 6.44
C ASP A 9 -2.77 -17.68 5.09
N LEU A 10 -2.35 -16.43 4.86
CA LEU A 10 -2.75 -15.59 3.74
C LEU A 10 -1.57 -15.14 2.87
N PHE A 11 -0.37 -15.05 3.45
CA PHE A 11 0.80 -14.48 2.79
C PHE A 11 2.04 -15.34 2.99
N LYS A 12 2.86 -15.40 1.96
CA LYS A 12 4.21 -15.98 2.00
C LYS A 12 5.24 -14.88 2.16
N LEU A 13 6.08 -15.00 3.18
CA LEU A 13 7.26 -14.15 3.36
C LEU A 13 8.34 -14.53 2.34
N LEU A 14 8.87 -13.55 1.61
CA LEU A 14 9.95 -13.75 0.65
C LEU A 14 11.32 -13.46 1.26
N PRO A 15 12.37 -14.21 0.87
CA PRO A 15 13.74 -13.93 1.23
C PRO A 15 14.21 -12.63 0.54
N GLN A 16 15.08 -11.89 1.22
CA GLN A 16 15.73 -10.70 0.69
C GLN A 16 17.23 -10.99 0.50
N SER A 17 17.62 -11.29 -0.72
CA SER A 17 19.01 -11.63 -1.07
C SER A 17 19.91 -10.38 -1.16
N SER A 18 19.33 -9.22 -1.39
CA SER A 18 20.02 -7.95 -1.56
C SER A 18 19.18 -6.82 -0.96
N LYS A 19 19.83 -5.71 -0.63
CA LYS A 19 19.21 -4.50 -0.09
C LYS A 19 19.89 -3.28 -0.66
N VAL A 20 19.14 -2.19 -0.73
CA VAL A 20 19.64 -0.88 -1.14
C VAL A 20 19.92 -0.06 0.11
N SER A 21 21.09 0.55 0.17
CA SER A 21 21.44 1.54 1.18
C SER A 21 20.99 2.94 0.75
N LYS A 22 20.90 3.87 1.70
CA LYS A 22 20.54 5.26 1.41
C LYS A 22 21.53 5.95 0.44
N PHE A 23 22.79 5.53 0.42
CA PHE A 23 23.84 6.09 -0.45
C PHE A 23 23.74 5.60 -1.91
N GLU A 24 22.94 4.57 -2.18
CA GLU A 24 22.70 4.03 -3.50
C GLU A 24 21.44 4.63 -4.16
N LEU A 25 20.72 5.49 -3.43
CA LEU A 25 19.60 6.25 -4.00
C LEU A 25 20.15 7.43 -4.82
N VAL A 26 19.70 7.53 -6.06
CA VAL A 26 20.14 8.55 -7.00
C VAL A 26 18.93 9.26 -7.62
N PRO A 27 19.02 10.57 -7.96
CA PRO A 27 17.89 11.34 -8.51
C PRO A 27 17.31 10.75 -9.81
N ASP A 28 18.18 10.22 -10.67
CA ASP A 28 17.81 9.67 -11.97
C ASP A 28 17.73 8.14 -11.97
N GLY A 29 17.63 7.51 -10.78
CA GLY A 29 17.46 6.07 -10.63
C GLY A 29 16.15 5.58 -11.26
N LYS A 30 16.14 4.34 -11.73
CA LYS A 30 14.99 3.77 -12.44
C LYS A 30 14.17 2.82 -11.58
N THR A 31 14.78 2.21 -10.59
CA THR A 31 14.14 1.21 -9.73
C THR A 31 13.74 1.82 -8.39
N PRO A 32 12.45 1.87 -8.05
CA PRO A 32 11.99 2.39 -6.79
C PRO A 32 12.51 1.54 -5.62
N ALA A 33 12.83 2.23 -4.52
CA ALA A 33 13.34 1.60 -3.31
C ALA A 33 12.38 1.85 -2.13
N TYR A 34 11.88 0.77 -1.55
CA TYR A 34 10.92 0.81 -0.46
C TYR A 34 11.59 0.65 0.90
N SER A 35 11.11 1.40 1.86
CA SER A 35 11.58 1.33 3.25
C SER A 35 10.41 1.35 4.25
N SER A 36 10.75 1.35 5.54
CA SER A 36 9.79 1.54 6.63
C SER A 36 9.43 3.04 6.81
N ASP A 37 9.18 3.76 5.71
CA ASP A 37 8.68 5.15 5.73
C ASP A 37 7.15 5.16 5.62
N THR A 38 6.52 6.22 6.10
CA THR A 38 5.06 6.43 6.04
C THR A 38 4.64 7.34 4.88
N ARG A 39 5.60 7.96 4.20
CA ARG A 39 5.37 8.86 3.07
C ARG A 39 5.52 8.10 1.75
N ASN A 40 4.92 8.62 0.69
CA ASN A 40 4.99 8.09 -0.68
C ASN A 40 4.76 6.58 -0.74
N ASN A 41 3.80 6.07 0.02
CA ASN A 41 3.52 4.63 0.11
C ASN A 41 4.78 3.77 0.43
N GLY A 42 5.72 4.34 1.21
CA GLY A 42 6.97 3.67 1.61
C GLY A 42 8.11 3.78 0.61
N CYS A 43 7.91 4.33 -0.58
CA CYS A 43 8.97 4.61 -1.54
C CYS A 43 9.80 5.82 -1.09
N VAL A 44 11.10 5.63 -0.91
CA VAL A 44 12.01 6.66 -0.39
C VAL A 44 12.94 7.24 -1.44
N GLY A 45 12.88 6.77 -2.66
CA GLY A 45 13.70 7.21 -3.79
C GLY A 45 13.94 6.09 -4.78
N PHE A 46 14.87 6.31 -5.69
CA PHE A 46 15.18 5.40 -6.80
C PHE A 46 16.65 5.01 -6.78
N ALA A 47 16.94 3.78 -7.17
CA ALA A 47 18.28 3.27 -7.34
C ALA A 47 18.56 2.94 -8.83
N ASP A 48 19.81 3.06 -9.23
CA ASP A 48 20.25 2.60 -10.56
C ASP A 48 20.74 1.14 -10.46
N LYS A 49 19.78 0.26 -10.15
CA LYS A 49 19.97 -1.19 -9.98
C LYS A 49 18.86 -1.98 -10.61
N GLU A 50 19.16 -3.22 -10.95
CA GLU A 50 18.12 -4.19 -11.32
C GLU A 50 17.18 -4.40 -10.12
N PRO A 51 15.85 -4.46 -10.36
CA PRO A 51 14.88 -4.71 -9.30
C PRO A 51 15.09 -6.09 -8.68
N LEU A 52 15.02 -6.15 -7.36
CA LEU A 52 15.10 -7.42 -6.63
C LEU A 52 13.78 -8.20 -6.70
N PHE A 53 12.67 -7.48 -6.71
CA PHE A 53 11.33 -8.03 -6.84
C PHE A 53 10.72 -7.53 -8.15
N LYS A 54 10.25 -8.46 -8.97
CA LYS A 54 9.67 -8.17 -10.29
C LYS A 54 8.23 -8.61 -10.32
N ILE A 55 7.38 -7.76 -10.89
CA ILE A 55 6.00 -8.11 -11.20
C ILE A 55 5.98 -9.13 -12.34
N THR A 56 5.21 -10.17 -12.17
CA THR A 56 4.95 -11.21 -13.17
C THR A 56 3.47 -11.55 -13.22
N GLU A 57 3.05 -12.34 -14.18
CA GLU A 57 1.67 -12.84 -14.24
C GLU A 57 1.32 -13.69 -13.00
N GLU A 58 2.28 -14.44 -12.46
CA GLU A 58 2.09 -15.26 -11.25
C GLU A 58 2.16 -14.44 -9.96
N VAL A 59 2.87 -13.30 -9.98
CA VAL A 59 3.02 -12.39 -8.82
C VAL A 59 2.75 -10.96 -9.27
N PRO A 60 1.48 -10.56 -9.43
CA PRO A 60 1.11 -9.23 -9.90
C PRO A 60 1.13 -8.16 -8.80
N VAL A 61 1.31 -8.56 -7.54
CA VAL A 61 1.29 -7.66 -6.39
C VAL A 61 2.17 -8.16 -5.26
N TYR A 62 2.81 -7.22 -4.58
CA TYR A 62 3.56 -7.46 -3.35
C TYR A 62 3.01 -6.62 -2.20
N LEU A 63 3.21 -7.12 -0.98
CA LEU A 63 3.05 -6.34 0.24
C LEU A 63 4.42 -6.04 0.84
N VAL A 64 4.67 -4.77 1.15
CA VAL A 64 5.90 -4.32 1.82
C VAL A 64 5.55 -3.86 3.23
N PHE A 65 5.93 -4.68 4.21
CA PHE A 65 5.74 -4.39 5.63
C PHE A 65 6.92 -3.57 6.17
N GLY A 66 6.66 -2.39 6.68
CA GLY A 66 7.62 -1.51 7.34
C GLY A 66 7.84 -1.89 8.79
N ASP A 67 9.03 -2.41 9.12
CA ASP A 67 9.33 -3.02 10.42
C ASP A 67 9.30 -2.01 11.59
N HIS A 68 9.57 -0.73 11.34
CA HIS A 68 9.53 0.31 12.37
C HIS A 68 8.18 1.05 12.49
N THR A 69 7.42 1.11 11.39
CA THR A 69 6.19 1.90 11.30
C THR A 69 4.94 1.07 11.30
N ARG A 70 5.04 -0.24 11.10
CA ARG A 70 3.93 -1.16 10.87
C ARG A 70 3.08 -0.75 9.65
N THR A 71 3.68 0.01 8.71
CA THR A 71 3.04 0.28 7.42
C THR A 71 2.97 -1.00 6.60
N MET A 72 1.92 -1.11 5.82
CA MET A 72 1.74 -2.21 4.86
C MET A 72 1.39 -1.59 3.54
N ASN A 73 2.37 -1.58 2.62
CA ASN A 73 2.23 -0.93 1.33
C ASN A 73 1.97 -1.99 0.26
N ILE A 74 0.94 -1.77 -0.57
CA ILE A 74 0.63 -2.59 -1.73
C ILE A 74 1.47 -2.07 -2.89
N VAL A 75 2.20 -2.94 -3.59
CA VAL A 75 3.16 -2.57 -4.64
C VAL A 75 2.91 -3.37 -5.90
N HIS A 76 2.68 -2.66 -7.03
CA HIS A 76 2.40 -3.21 -8.37
C HIS A 76 3.50 -2.89 -9.39
N GLU A 77 4.69 -2.58 -8.95
CA GLU A 77 5.83 -2.24 -9.82
C GLU A 77 7.06 -3.05 -9.41
N ASP A 78 8.02 -3.11 -10.30
CA ASP A 78 9.33 -3.71 -10.03
C ASP A 78 10.10 -2.85 -9.03
N PHE A 79 10.70 -3.44 -7.99
CA PHE A 79 11.31 -2.66 -6.92
C PHE A 79 12.48 -3.31 -6.20
N CYS A 80 13.21 -2.47 -5.46
CA CYS A 80 14.20 -2.84 -4.47
C CYS A 80 13.73 -2.47 -3.05
N VAL A 81 14.40 -2.99 -2.03
CA VAL A 81 14.07 -2.74 -0.64
C VAL A 81 15.29 -2.34 0.18
N MET A 82 15.05 -1.58 1.23
CA MET A 82 16.03 -1.26 2.27
C MET A 82 15.99 -2.30 3.41
N ASP A 83 16.82 -2.14 4.43
CA ASP A 83 17.03 -3.13 5.50
C ASP A 83 15.81 -3.37 6.40
N ASN A 84 14.95 -2.41 6.57
CA ASN A 84 13.92 -2.37 7.61
C ASN A 84 12.51 -2.72 7.10
N VAL A 85 12.40 -3.56 6.10
CA VAL A 85 11.12 -4.03 5.56
C VAL A 85 11.07 -5.56 5.46
N LYS A 86 9.87 -6.08 5.28
CA LYS A 86 9.59 -7.47 4.90
C LYS A 86 8.71 -7.46 3.66
N VAL A 87 9.02 -8.34 2.71
CA VAL A 87 8.25 -8.47 1.47
C VAL A 87 7.45 -9.75 1.52
N LEU A 88 6.17 -9.64 1.24
CA LEU A 88 5.23 -10.76 1.24
C LEU A 88 4.49 -10.80 -0.10
N VAL A 89 4.02 -11.98 -0.45
CA VAL A 89 3.10 -12.20 -1.57
C VAL A 89 1.83 -12.87 -1.06
N PRO A 90 0.65 -12.52 -1.57
CA PRO A 90 -0.57 -13.25 -1.28
C PRO A 90 -0.47 -14.71 -1.73
N LEU A 91 -1.05 -15.63 -0.96
CA LEU A 91 -1.12 -17.05 -1.33
C LEU A 91 -2.18 -17.34 -2.38
N VAL A 92 -3.18 -16.47 -2.49
CA VAL A 92 -4.22 -16.47 -3.52
C VAL A 92 -4.36 -15.08 -4.12
N MET A 93 -4.90 -15.00 -5.32
CA MET A 93 -5.17 -13.69 -5.96
C MET A 93 -6.20 -12.91 -5.14
N MET A 94 -5.86 -11.66 -4.81
CA MET A 94 -6.69 -10.74 -4.04
C MET A 94 -6.70 -9.38 -4.74
N SER A 95 -7.85 -8.70 -4.72
CA SER A 95 -7.93 -7.30 -5.14
C SER A 95 -7.28 -6.37 -4.11
N ASP A 96 -6.99 -5.13 -4.49
CA ASP A 96 -6.38 -4.14 -3.59
C ASP A 96 -7.28 -3.81 -2.40
N GLU A 97 -8.60 -3.79 -2.60
CA GLU A 97 -9.58 -3.58 -1.54
C GLU A 97 -9.49 -4.69 -0.49
N VAL A 98 -9.41 -5.95 -0.93
CA VAL A 98 -9.24 -7.11 -0.04
C VAL A 98 -7.91 -7.02 0.71
N LEU A 99 -6.82 -6.72 0.01
CA LEU A 99 -5.50 -6.55 0.62
C LEU A 99 -5.50 -5.41 1.63
N LEU A 100 -6.15 -4.28 1.33
CA LEU A 100 -6.27 -3.14 2.22
C LEU A 100 -7.07 -3.49 3.48
N TYR A 101 -8.17 -4.22 3.33
CA TYR A 101 -8.97 -4.70 4.46
C TYR A 101 -8.14 -5.60 5.38
N ILE A 102 -7.54 -6.66 4.84
CA ILE A 102 -6.74 -7.64 5.59
C ILE A 102 -5.56 -6.97 6.29
N THR A 103 -4.81 -6.15 5.57
CA THR A 103 -3.62 -5.47 6.14
C THR A 103 -3.99 -4.47 7.22
N THR A 104 -5.18 -3.84 7.12
CA THR A 104 -5.72 -2.96 8.17
C THR A 104 -6.06 -3.75 9.43
N CYS A 105 -6.73 -4.89 9.30
CA CYS A 105 -7.04 -5.78 10.43
C CYS A 105 -5.76 -6.29 11.09
N TRP A 106 -4.81 -6.77 10.31
CA TRP A 106 -3.52 -7.22 10.81
C TRP A 106 -2.74 -6.09 11.51
N LYS A 107 -2.66 -4.91 10.90
CA LYS A 107 -1.99 -3.74 11.51
C LYS A 107 -2.59 -3.36 12.86
N LYS A 108 -3.91 -3.42 13.01
CA LYS A 108 -4.61 -3.17 14.29
C LYS A 108 -4.23 -4.17 15.37
N ALA A 109 -4.00 -5.44 15.01
CA ALA A 109 -3.60 -6.49 15.93
C ALA A 109 -2.13 -6.41 16.38
N ILE A 110 -1.28 -5.66 15.66
CA ILE A 110 0.12 -5.48 16.01
C ILE A 110 0.25 -4.36 17.04
N PRO A 111 0.75 -4.62 18.27
CA PRO A 111 0.95 -3.57 19.26
C PRO A 111 1.96 -2.53 18.78
N ASN A 112 1.74 -1.27 19.18
CA ASN A 112 2.70 -0.20 18.89
C ASN A 112 3.82 -0.20 19.93
N LEU A 113 5.01 -0.62 19.52
CA LEU A 113 6.22 -0.68 20.36
C LEU A 113 7.12 0.56 20.19
N GLY A 114 6.58 1.65 19.64
CA GLY A 114 7.35 2.84 19.32
C GLY A 114 8.33 2.60 18.16
N TYR A 115 9.58 2.98 18.34
CA TYR A 115 10.62 2.84 17.30
C TYR A 115 11.27 1.44 17.27
N ALA A 116 10.66 0.45 17.92
CA ALA A 116 11.17 -0.92 17.90
C ALA A 116 10.90 -1.60 16.52
N ARG A 117 11.49 -2.80 16.34
CA ARG A 117 11.17 -3.67 15.21
C ARG A 117 9.92 -4.49 15.55
N HIS A 118 8.90 -4.37 14.72
CA HIS A 118 7.59 -4.97 14.96
C HIS A 118 7.42 -6.36 14.35
N TRP A 119 8.30 -6.79 13.45
CA TRP A 119 8.13 -8.08 12.76
C TRP A 119 8.04 -9.27 13.72
N SER A 120 8.80 -9.24 14.82
CA SER A 120 8.77 -10.32 15.82
C SER A 120 7.38 -10.54 16.42
N VAL A 121 6.59 -9.48 16.59
CA VAL A 121 5.20 -9.55 17.08
C VAL A 121 4.20 -9.64 15.93
N ALA A 122 4.44 -8.98 14.81
CA ALA A 122 3.58 -9.01 13.65
C ALA A 122 3.36 -10.42 13.10
N LYS A 123 4.44 -11.22 13.03
CA LYS A 123 4.39 -12.60 12.51
C LYS A 123 3.56 -13.57 13.36
N THR A 124 3.24 -13.20 14.60
CA THR A 124 2.43 -14.03 15.51
C THR A 124 1.12 -13.36 15.90
N ALA A 125 0.88 -12.13 15.44
CA ALA A 125 -0.36 -11.41 15.70
C ALA A 125 -1.53 -12.16 15.07
N ARG A 126 -2.58 -12.37 15.87
CA ARG A 126 -3.85 -12.92 15.42
C ARG A 126 -4.79 -11.77 15.11
N PHE A 127 -5.46 -11.84 14.01
CA PHE A 127 -6.43 -10.82 13.58
C PHE A 127 -7.68 -11.49 13.02
N GLU A 128 -8.81 -10.83 13.20
CA GLU A 128 -10.11 -11.34 12.80
C GLU A 128 -10.47 -10.92 11.39
N LEU A 129 -10.99 -11.86 10.61
CA LEU A 129 -11.55 -11.62 9.27
C LEU A 129 -12.96 -12.17 9.17
N PRO A 130 -13.85 -11.54 8.37
CA PRO A 130 -15.19 -12.04 8.12
C PRO A 130 -15.13 -13.34 7.32
N VAL A 131 -16.03 -14.27 7.66
CA VAL A 131 -16.20 -15.54 6.95
C VAL A 131 -17.63 -15.69 6.45
N VAL A 132 -17.80 -16.46 5.39
CA VAL A 132 -19.11 -16.93 4.93
C VAL A 132 -19.63 -17.93 5.96
N GLU A 133 -20.82 -17.70 6.49
CA GLU A 133 -21.38 -18.54 7.54
C GLU A 133 -21.83 -19.88 6.97
N SER A 134 -21.38 -20.97 7.61
CA SER A 134 -21.85 -22.33 7.31
C SER A 134 -23.11 -22.65 8.10
N SER A 135 -24.06 -23.33 7.48
CA SER A 135 -25.23 -23.89 8.16
C SER A 135 -24.90 -25.15 9.00
N ASN A 136 -23.70 -25.73 8.79
CA ASN A 136 -23.21 -26.84 9.57
C ASN A 136 -22.58 -26.34 10.88
N PRO A 137 -23.12 -26.67 12.08
CA PRO A 137 -22.54 -26.21 13.35
C PRO A 137 -21.15 -26.78 13.65
N ASP A 138 -20.80 -27.91 13.04
CA ASP A 138 -19.51 -28.59 13.20
C ASP A 138 -18.48 -28.16 12.10
N HIS A 139 -18.78 -27.13 11.34
CA HIS A 139 -17.90 -26.66 10.27
C HIS A 139 -16.60 -26.06 10.83
N GLU A 140 -15.46 -26.59 10.42
CA GLU A 140 -14.14 -26.03 10.71
C GLU A 140 -13.80 -24.99 9.65
N TYR A 141 -13.77 -23.71 10.04
CA TYR A 141 -13.48 -22.59 9.15
C TYR A 141 -12.01 -22.57 8.75
N THR A 142 -11.77 -22.38 7.46
CA THR A 142 -10.45 -22.28 6.83
C THR A 142 -10.29 -20.94 6.10
N VAL A 143 -9.20 -20.74 5.40
CA VAL A 143 -8.98 -19.55 4.53
C VAL A 143 -9.93 -19.50 3.33
N ASP A 144 -10.47 -20.66 2.92
CA ASP A 144 -11.43 -20.75 1.82
C ASP A 144 -12.81 -20.22 2.21
N ASP A 145 -13.10 -20.11 3.50
CA ASP A 145 -14.34 -19.57 4.03
C ASP A 145 -14.31 -18.05 4.22
N ILE A 146 -13.16 -17.39 3.94
CA ILE A 146 -13.04 -15.95 4.08
C ILE A 146 -13.99 -15.25 3.12
N ASN A 147 -14.77 -14.29 3.63
CA ASN A 147 -15.72 -13.52 2.85
C ASN A 147 -15.03 -12.34 2.15
N TYR A 148 -14.33 -12.63 1.03
CA TYR A 148 -13.62 -11.63 0.24
C TYR A 148 -14.57 -10.59 -0.38
N GLU A 149 -15.78 -11.01 -0.79
CA GLU A 149 -16.80 -10.13 -1.36
C GLU A 149 -17.20 -9.03 -0.35
N TYR A 150 -17.50 -9.42 0.88
CA TYR A 150 -17.80 -8.46 1.95
C TYR A 150 -16.66 -7.46 2.19
N MET A 151 -15.40 -7.93 2.14
CA MET A 151 -14.25 -7.05 2.34
C MET A 151 -14.14 -6.02 1.22
N GLN A 152 -14.32 -6.45 -0.03
CA GLN A 152 -14.27 -5.59 -1.19
C GLN A 152 -15.40 -4.55 -1.17
N GLU A 153 -16.63 -4.98 -0.91
CA GLU A 153 -17.78 -4.09 -0.77
C GLU A 153 -17.57 -3.06 0.35
N ARG A 154 -17.05 -3.51 1.50
CA ARG A 154 -16.84 -2.60 2.65
C ARG A 154 -15.79 -1.52 2.37
N ILE A 155 -14.72 -1.84 1.67
CA ILE A 155 -13.72 -0.83 1.26
C ILE A 155 -14.33 0.13 0.23
N ALA A 156 -15.04 -0.40 -0.78
CA ALA A 156 -15.71 0.43 -1.79
C ALA A 156 -16.73 1.40 -1.15
N GLU A 157 -17.51 0.96 -0.16
CA GLU A 157 -18.40 1.83 0.60
C GLU A 157 -17.66 2.97 1.31
N LEU A 158 -16.55 2.64 2.01
CA LEU A 158 -15.75 3.63 2.73
C LEU A 158 -15.10 4.65 1.79
N GLU A 159 -14.67 4.22 0.60
CA GLU A 159 -14.14 5.11 -0.43
C GLU A 159 -15.23 6.06 -0.95
N GLN A 160 -16.44 5.56 -1.21
CA GLN A 160 -17.57 6.39 -1.62
C GLN A 160 -17.98 7.39 -0.54
N GLU A 161 -18.06 6.96 0.73
CA GLU A 161 -18.31 7.85 1.86
C GLU A 161 -17.27 8.99 1.91
N ARG A 162 -15.99 8.64 1.70
CA ARG A 162 -14.89 9.63 1.74
C ARG A 162 -14.91 10.60 0.57
N ILE A 163 -15.25 10.11 -0.63
CA ILE A 163 -15.43 10.96 -1.82
C ILE A 163 -16.59 11.94 -1.57
N ALA A 164 -17.74 11.44 -1.08
CA ALA A 164 -18.89 12.29 -0.80
C ALA A 164 -18.59 13.37 0.28
N GLU A 165 -17.82 13.04 1.32
CA GLU A 165 -17.36 14.02 2.32
C GLU A 165 -16.47 15.11 1.68
N LEU A 166 -15.57 14.69 0.77
CA LEU A 166 -14.67 15.63 0.08
C LEU A 166 -15.45 16.54 -0.86
N ASP A 167 -16.38 16.00 -1.63
CA ASP A 167 -17.24 16.77 -2.54
C ASP A 167 -18.07 17.79 -1.75
N ALA A 168 -18.66 17.39 -0.62
CA ALA A 168 -19.39 18.29 0.26
C ALA A 168 -18.50 19.40 0.83
N TYR A 169 -17.24 19.07 1.19
CA TYR A 169 -16.26 20.06 1.65
C TYR A 169 -15.88 21.06 0.55
N LEU A 170 -15.63 20.57 -0.68
CA LEU A 170 -15.30 21.41 -1.83
C LEU A 170 -16.47 22.36 -2.15
N ALA A 171 -17.69 21.85 -2.20
CA ALA A 171 -18.89 22.68 -2.41
C ALA A 171 -19.06 23.75 -1.32
N ALA A 172 -18.92 23.37 -0.04
CA ALA A 172 -19.01 24.30 1.08
C ALA A 172 -17.90 25.37 1.09
N SER A 173 -16.74 25.05 0.49
CA SER A 173 -15.59 25.95 0.38
C SER A 173 -15.61 26.81 -0.89
N GLY A 174 -16.58 26.59 -1.81
CA GLY A 174 -16.64 27.25 -3.12
C GLY A 174 -15.49 26.84 -4.04
N LEU A 175 -14.95 25.62 -3.87
CA LEU A 175 -13.86 25.05 -4.64
C LEU A 175 -14.33 23.93 -5.58
N ASP A 176 -15.63 23.70 -5.65
CA ASP A 176 -16.28 22.68 -6.47
C ASP A 176 -16.41 23.06 -7.96
N ASP A 177 -16.38 24.37 -8.26
CA ASP A 177 -16.44 24.90 -9.63
C ASP A 177 -15.05 25.46 -10.03
N TYR A 178 -14.08 24.55 -10.16
CA TYR A 178 -12.72 24.89 -10.56
C TYR A 178 -12.51 24.59 -12.05
N GLU A 179 -12.55 25.62 -12.88
CA GLU A 179 -12.13 25.52 -14.28
C GLU A 179 -10.60 25.51 -14.37
N LEU A 180 -10.04 24.39 -14.81
CA LEU A 180 -8.62 24.26 -15.04
C LEU A 180 -8.17 25.21 -16.15
N THR A 181 -7.22 26.08 -15.87
CA THR A 181 -6.52 26.87 -16.91
C THR A 181 -5.70 25.94 -17.81
N ASP A 182 -5.25 26.44 -18.96
CA ASP A 182 -4.42 25.62 -19.85
C ASP A 182 -3.07 25.27 -19.21
N ASP A 183 -2.53 26.16 -18.37
CA ASP A 183 -1.32 25.91 -17.57
C ASP A 183 -1.56 24.78 -16.53
N ASP A 184 -2.71 24.76 -15.86
CA ASP A 184 -3.08 23.70 -14.93
C ASP A 184 -3.19 22.35 -15.61
N LYS A 185 -3.79 22.31 -16.82
CA LYS A 185 -3.91 21.09 -17.63
C LYS A 185 -2.53 20.56 -18.05
N GLU A 186 -1.60 21.46 -18.41
CA GLU A 186 -0.22 21.09 -18.75
C GLU A 186 0.50 20.50 -17.54
N ILE A 187 0.40 21.14 -16.36
CA ILE A 187 1.00 20.66 -15.11
C ILE A 187 0.43 19.30 -14.72
N LEU A 188 -0.88 19.11 -14.82
CA LEU A 188 -1.53 17.83 -14.55
C LEU A 188 -1.07 16.74 -15.52
N SER A 189 -0.93 17.07 -16.83
CA SER A 189 -0.45 16.11 -17.82
C SER A 189 0.99 15.66 -17.53
N LEU A 190 1.87 16.60 -17.11
CA LEU A 190 3.23 16.30 -16.69
C LEU A 190 3.28 15.45 -15.42
N SER A 191 2.38 15.68 -14.48
CA SER A 191 2.25 14.89 -13.26
C SER A 191 1.78 13.46 -13.55
N LEU A 192 0.83 13.28 -14.46
CA LEU A 192 0.33 11.98 -14.88
C LEU A 192 1.37 11.17 -15.67
N GLN A 193 2.19 11.86 -16.49
CA GLN A 193 3.29 11.24 -17.24
C GLN A 193 4.49 10.87 -16.34
N ASN A 194 4.60 11.51 -15.17
CA ASN A 194 5.68 11.32 -14.22
C ASN A 194 5.10 11.11 -12.81
N PRO A 195 4.49 9.96 -12.50
CA PRO A 195 3.83 9.70 -11.23
C PRO A 195 4.75 9.80 -10.00
N HIS A 196 6.06 9.82 -10.24
CA HIS A 196 7.10 9.99 -9.22
C HIS A 196 7.55 11.44 -8.98
N LEU A 197 6.94 12.41 -9.68
CA LEU A 197 7.23 13.83 -9.41
C LEU A 197 6.88 14.16 -7.95
N THR A 198 7.90 14.46 -7.16
CA THR A 198 7.70 14.88 -5.77
C THR A 198 6.91 16.19 -5.72
N LYS A 199 6.13 16.39 -4.66
CA LYS A 199 5.39 17.65 -4.40
C LYS A 199 6.31 18.90 -4.49
N GLN A 200 7.60 18.73 -4.24
CA GLN A 200 8.61 19.77 -4.31
C GLN A 200 9.03 20.06 -5.77
N ALA A 201 9.17 19.05 -6.61
CA ALA A 201 9.45 19.20 -8.04
C ALA A 201 8.27 19.84 -8.77
N LEU A 202 7.02 19.45 -8.43
CA LEU A 202 5.81 20.08 -8.95
C LEU A 202 5.74 21.57 -8.57
N ARG A 203 6.02 21.93 -7.31
CA ARG A 203 6.06 23.34 -6.88
C ARG A 203 7.14 24.16 -7.60
N LYS A 204 8.28 23.56 -7.91
CA LYS A 204 9.34 24.21 -8.67
C LYS A 204 8.90 24.49 -10.11
N LEU A 205 8.32 23.49 -10.78
CA LEU A 205 7.73 23.63 -12.14
C LEU A 205 6.68 24.73 -12.19
N ILE A 206 5.71 24.73 -11.26
CA ILE A 206 4.67 25.77 -11.16
C ILE A 206 5.31 27.17 -11.00
N SER A 207 6.36 27.30 -10.19
CA SER A 207 7.05 28.59 -9.99
C SER A 207 7.85 29.07 -11.21
N GLU A 208 8.25 28.17 -12.09
CA GLU A 208 8.98 28.47 -13.32
C GLU A 208 8.05 28.81 -14.48
N MET A 209 6.84 28.26 -14.54
CA MET A 209 5.80 28.53 -15.54
C MET A 209 5.06 29.85 -15.29
N GLY A 210 4.98 30.31 -14.04
CA GLY A 210 4.31 31.57 -13.65
C GLY A 210 5.16 32.84 -13.80
N ARG A 211 6.26 32.77 -14.57
CA ARG A 211 7.11 33.92 -14.95
C ARG A 211 7.05 34.14 -16.43
#